data_bfb47155ba474ea57ed7dd23ec7c4691
#
_entry.id   bfb47155ba474ea57ed7dd23ec7c4691
#
_cell.length_a   1.000
_cell.length_b   1.000
_cell.length_c   1.000
_cell.angle_alpha   90.00
_cell.angle_beta   90.00
_cell.angle_gamma   90.00
#
_symmetry.space_group_name_H-M   'P 1'
#
loop_
_entity.id
_entity.type
_entity.pdbx_description
1 polymer ?
#
loop_
_entity_poly.entity_id
_entity_poly.type
_entity_poly.pdbx_seq_one_letter_code
_entity_poly.pdbx_strand_id
1 'polypeptide(L)'
;MGVKALGLLRKPKTVSLKQACAAVGQGQLMMIYQKLFFEYHKTAAQVLLTFDVVSSDERRHNAINTFNELLQLDVVPVVNENDTVGIDELDDSVTFGDNDTLSAIVASMIHADLLIILTDIDGLYTDDPHTHADAKLIHVVEEIDDNIKSMAKGAMSSYGTGGMSTKIAAARIATNSNTDMAIVS
;
A
#
# COMPACT_ATOMS: atom_id res chain seq x y z
N MET A 1 0.69 -1.85 15.90
CA MET A 1 1.35 -0.89 16.81
C MET A 1 0.37 -0.32 17.84
N GLY A 2 -0.66 0.41 17.49
CA GLY A 2 -1.57 1.11 18.41
C GLY A 2 -2.25 0.24 19.47
N VAL A 3 -2.71 -0.96 19.10
CA VAL A 3 -3.30 -1.93 20.06
C VAL A 3 -2.35 -2.22 21.22
N LYS A 4 -1.08 -2.49 20.91
CA LYS A 4 -0.03 -2.77 21.91
C LYS A 4 0.30 -1.52 22.73
N ALA A 5 0.39 -0.36 22.09
CA ALA A 5 0.70 0.90 22.78
C ALA A 5 -0.39 1.34 23.77
N LEU A 6 -1.64 1.03 23.46
CA LEU A 6 -2.77 1.27 24.34
C LEU A 6 -3.00 0.18 25.40
N GLY A 7 -2.11 -0.83 25.47
CA GLY A 7 -2.24 -1.94 26.42
C GLY A 7 -3.46 -2.83 26.19
N LEU A 8 -4.05 -2.81 24.99
CA LEU A 8 -5.23 -3.62 24.70
C LEU A 8 -4.84 -5.08 24.48
N LEU A 9 -5.54 -5.99 25.16
CA LEU A 9 -5.28 -7.44 25.09
C LEU A 9 -5.84 -8.10 23.82
N ARG A 10 -6.75 -7.44 23.11
CA ARG A 10 -7.41 -7.96 21.91
C ARG A 10 -7.55 -6.86 20.85
N LYS A 11 -7.71 -7.29 19.58
CA LYS A 11 -8.02 -6.36 18.49
C LYS A 11 -9.35 -5.63 18.78
N PRO A 12 -9.42 -4.31 18.51
CA PRO A 12 -10.62 -3.52 18.72
C PRO A 12 -11.75 -4.02 17.80
N LYS A 13 -12.99 -3.99 18.32
CA LYS A 13 -14.17 -4.42 17.57
C LYS A 13 -14.99 -3.24 17.05
N THR A 14 -14.91 -2.07 17.70
CA THR A 14 -15.66 -0.88 17.29
C THR A 14 -14.82 -0.01 16.38
N VAL A 15 -15.44 0.69 15.43
CA VAL A 15 -14.80 1.62 14.50
C VAL A 15 -14.01 2.67 15.27
N SER A 16 -14.64 3.35 16.22
CA SER A 16 -14.00 4.40 17.00
C SER A 16 -12.74 3.93 17.75
N LEU A 17 -12.73 2.70 18.25
CA LEU A 17 -11.54 2.14 18.91
C LEU A 17 -10.47 1.70 17.91
N LYS A 18 -10.85 1.22 16.70
CA LYS A 18 -9.92 0.97 15.60
C LYS A 18 -9.24 2.27 15.19
N GLN A 19 -10.01 3.34 14.96
CA GLN A 19 -9.53 4.68 14.61
C GLN A 19 -8.58 5.25 15.69
N ALA A 20 -8.93 5.12 16.97
CA ALA A 20 -8.03 5.52 18.07
C ALA A 20 -6.72 4.72 18.07
N CYS A 21 -6.78 3.40 17.83
CA CYS A 21 -5.59 2.57 17.67
C CYS A 21 -4.75 2.97 16.46
N ALA A 22 -5.36 3.33 15.34
CA ALA A 22 -4.69 3.81 14.15
C ALA A 22 -3.95 5.13 14.44
N ALA A 23 -4.61 6.10 15.10
CA ALA A 23 -4.00 7.37 15.47
C ALA A 23 -2.72 7.18 16.31
N VAL A 24 -2.80 6.34 17.36
CA VAL A 24 -1.63 6.04 18.21
C VAL A 24 -0.57 5.24 17.44
N GLY A 25 -1.00 4.27 16.64
CA GLY A 25 -0.09 3.42 15.85
C GLY A 25 0.66 4.20 14.79
N GLN A 26 0.00 5.12 14.11
CA GLN A 26 0.61 5.97 13.09
C GLN A 26 1.69 6.89 13.67
N GLY A 27 1.45 7.50 14.84
CA GLY A 27 2.48 8.29 15.51
C GLY A 27 3.73 7.48 15.85
N GLN A 28 3.57 6.25 16.34
CA GLN A 28 4.70 5.34 16.61
C GLN A 28 5.42 4.91 15.33
N LEU A 29 4.67 4.65 14.25
CA LEU A 29 5.24 4.30 12.96
C LEU A 29 6.13 5.43 12.43
N MET A 30 5.65 6.67 12.48
CA MET A 30 6.41 7.84 12.03
C MET A 30 7.67 8.07 12.86
N MET A 31 7.62 7.86 14.18
CA MET A 31 8.83 7.94 15.02
C MET A 31 9.92 6.96 14.57
N ILE A 32 9.53 5.74 14.16
CA ILE A 32 10.47 4.72 13.65
C ILE A 32 11.07 5.18 12.32
N TYR A 33 10.25 5.59 11.36
CA TYR A 33 10.72 6.07 10.06
C TYR A 33 11.64 7.29 10.20
N GLN A 34 11.25 8.29 10.99
CA GLN A 34 12.07 9.48 11.24
C GLN A 34 13.43 9.12 11.83
N LYS A 35 13.45 8.19 12.81
CA LYS A 35 14.71 7.73 13.40
C LYS A 35 15.59 7.05 12.35
N LEU A 36 15.05 6.13 11.56
CA LEU A 36 15.80 5.38 10.54
C LEU A 36 16.32 6.31 9.43
N PHE A 37 15.50 7.20 8.90
CA PHE A 37 15.91 8.13 7.86
C PHE A 37 16.92 9.18 8.37
N PHE A 38 16.84 9.57 9.65
CA PHE A 38 17.81 10.46 10.27
C PHE A 38 19.23 9.90 10.24
N GLU A 39 19.41 8.57 10.37
CA GLU A 39 20.73 7.91 10.26
C GLU A 39 21.35 8.08 8.85
N TYR A 40 20.53 8.32 7.83
CA TYR A 40 20.95 8.60 6.45
C TYR A 40 20.90 10.09 6.10
N HIS A 41 20.80 10.98 7.09
CA HIS A 41 20.64 12.42 6.90
C HIS A 41 19.46 12.80 6.00
N LYS A 42 18.38 12.02 6.03
CA LYS A 42 17.14 12.26 5.30
C LYS A 42 16.02 12.66 6.26
N THR A 43 15.22 13.62 5.82
CA THR A 43 13.99 14.00 6.51
C THR A 43 12.84 13.16 5.98
N ALA A 44 12.02 12.59 6.88
CA ALA A 44 10.80 11.89 6.52
C ALA A 44 9.57 12.75 6.88
N ALA A 45 8.63 12.87 5.96
CA ALA A 45 7.36 13.55 6.15
C ALA A 45 6.19 12.56 6.13
N GLN A 46 5.21 12.75 7.01
CA GLN A 46 3.97 11.99 6.98
C GLN A 46 3.00 12.58 5.96
N VAL A 47 2.45 11.73 5.09
CA VAL A 47 1.32 12.08 4.22
C VAL A 47 0.21 11.05 4.44
N LEU A 48 -0.94 11.50 4.95
CA LEU A 48 -2.11 10.64 5.16
C LEU A 48 -3.18 10.99 4.13
N LEU A 49 -3.61 10.00 3.37
CA LEU A 49 -4.59 10.15 2.31
C LEU A 49 -5.92 9.47 2.69
N THR A 50 -7.00 10.05 2.22
CA THR A 50 -8.33 9.43 2.19
C THR A 50 -8.72 9.13 0.75
N PHE A 51 -9.59 8.15 0.52
CA PHE A 51 -9.94 7.70 -0.83
C PHE A 51 -10.52 8.83 -1.73
N ASP A 52 -11.09 9.84 -1.13
CA ASP A 52 -11.61 11.01 -1.84
C ASP A 52 -10.56 11.82 -2.61
N VAL A 53 -9.25 11.60 -2.34
CA VAL A 53 -8.16 12.12 -3.19
C VAL A 53 -8.23 11.56 -4.62
N VAL A 54 -8.82 10.37 -4.81
CA VAL A 54 -8.98 9.76 -6.14
C VAL A 54 -10.19 10.33 -6.87
N SER A 55 -11.26 10.66 -6.16
CA SER A 55 -12.54 11.11 -6.71
C SER A 55 -12.66 12.62 -6.85
N SER A 56 -11.79 13.40 -6.22
CA SER A 56 -11.78 14.88 -6.27
C SER A 56 -10.53 15.41 -6.97
N ASP A 57 -10.70 16.04 -8.13
CA ASP A 57 -9.59 16.64 -8.88
C ASP A 57 -8.83 17.69 -8.06
N GLU A 58 -9.54 18.50 -7.26
CA GLU A 58 -8.92 19.52 -6.40
C GLU A 58 -8.03 18.87 -5.33
N ARG A 59 -8.53 17.84 -4.63
CA ARG A 59 -7.75 17.13 -3.59
C ARG A 59 -6.58 16.39 -4.18
N ARG A 60 -6.77 15.75 -5.33
CA ARG A 60 -5.70 15.10 -6.08
C ARG A 60 -4.61 16.08 -6.44
N HIS A 61 -4.96 17.26 -7.01
CA HIS A 61 -4.02 18.29 -7.37
C HIS A 61 -3.22 18.79 -6.16
N ASN A 62 -3.88 19.04 -5.03
CA ASN A 62 -3.23 19.46 -3.79
C ASN A 62 -2.26 18.39 -3.25
N ALA A 63 -2.64 17.11 -3.32
CA ALA A 63 -1.75 16.02 -2.93
C ALA A 63 -0.52 15.93 -3.84
N ILE A 64 -0.70 16.01 -5.17
CA ILE A 64 0.40 16.02 -6.14
C ILE A 64 1.36 17.18 -5.87
N ASN A 65 0.85 18.38 -5.64
CA ASN A 65 1.69 19.54 -5.32
C ASN A 65 2.50 19.31 -4.04
N THR A 66 1.86 18.76 -3.00
CA THR A 66 2.54 18.41 -1.75
C THR A 66 3.67 17.39 -1.97
N PHE A 67 3.42 16.32 -2.73
CA PHE A 67 4.45 15.34 -3.06
C PHE A 67 5.60 15.98 -3.83
N ASN A 68 5.32 16.78 -4.85
CA ASN A 68 6.35 17.44 -5.66
C ASN A 68 7.24 18.35 -4.80
N GLU A 69 6.66 19.16 -3.92
CA GLU A 69 7.43 20.02 -3.01
C GLU A 69 8.30 19.21 -2.04
N LEU A 70 7.75 18.14 -1.45
CA LEU A 70 8.54 17.26 -0.57
C LEU A 70 9.72 16.64 -1.30
N LEU A 71 9.50 16.12 -2.51
CA LEU A 71 10.56 15.50 -3.32
C LEU A 71 11.61 16.52 -3.76
N GLN A 72 11.21 17.75 -4.15
CA GLN A 72 12.15 18.84 -4.46
C GLN A 72 13.01 19.26 -3.27
N LEU A 73 12.47 19.18 -2.07
CA LEU A 73 13.18 19.45 -0.81
C LEU A 73 14.02 18.27 -0.32
N ASP A 74 14.15 17.18 -1.10
CA ASP A 74 14.83 15.94 -0.72
C ASP A 74 14.25 15.31 0.56
N VAL A 75 12.94 15.46 0.77
CA VAL A 75 12.19 14.88 1.89
C VAL A 75 11.51 13.60 1.42
N VAL A 76 11.60 12.52 2.22
CA VAL A 76 10.98 11.23 1.92
C VAL A 76 9.53 11.22 2.43
N PRO A 77 8.51 11.21 1.55
CA PRO A 77 7.13 11.08 1.99
C PRO A 77 6.84 9.64 2.43
N VAL A 78 6.40 9.48 3.67
CA VAL A 78 5.88 8.22 4.22
C VAL A 78 4.36 8.29 4.18
N VAL A 79 3.79 7.52 3.26
CA VAL A 79 2.36 7.59 2.94
C VAL A 79 1.60 6.46 3.64
N ASN A 80 0.41 6.76 4.12
CA ASN A 80 -0.54 5.75 4.59
C ASN A 80 -1.98 6.27 4.40
N GLU A 81 -2.96 5.38 4.56
CA GLU A 81 -4.36 5.78 4.65
C GLU A 81 -4.62 6.53 5.96
N ASN A 82 -5.54 7.51 5.90
CA ASN A 82 -5.98 8.22 7.10
C ASN A 82 -7.10 7.46 7.80
N ASP A 83 -6.74 6.33 8.40
CA ASP A 83 -7.66 5.46 9.15
C ASP A 83 -8.42 6.19 10.28
N THR A 84 -7.96 7.38 10.69
CA THR A 84 -8.61 8.13 11.78
C THR A 84 -9.92 8.77 11.36
N VAL A 85 -10.10 9.00 10.07
CA VAL A 85 -11.29 9.61 9.47
C VAL A 85 -11.89 8.75 8.35
N GLY A 86 -11.29 7.59 8.07
CA GLY A 86 -11.80 6.60 7.11
C GLY A 86 -13.17 6.06 7.56
N ILE A 87 -14.06 5.82 6.61
CA ILE A 87 -15.46 5.38 6.85
C ILE A 87 -15.60 3.91 6.46
N ASP A 88 -14.73 3.05 6.94
CA ASP A 88 -14.53 1.64 6.51
C ASP A 88 -15.74 0.72 6.63
N GLU A 89 -16.85 1.12 7.28
CA GLU A 89 -17.96 0.20 7.59
C GLU A 89 -19.26 0.51 6.85
N LEU A 90 -19.32 1.57 6.05
CA LEU A 90 -20.56 1.97 5.38
C LEU A 90 -20.59 1.70 3.87
N ASP A 91 -19.42 1.58 3.22
CA ASP A 91 -19.35 1.29 1.80
C ASP A 91 -17.92 0.82 1.43
N ASP A 92 -17.75 -0.44 1.06
CA ASP A 92 -16.48 -1.03 0.58
C ASP A 92 -15.89 -0.28 -0.64
N SER A 93 -16.68 0.61 -1.26
CA SER A 93 -16.26 1.43 -2.41
C SER A 93 -15.49 2.70 -2.04
N VAL A 94 -15.34 3.04 -0.75
CA VAL A 94 -14.83 4.34 -0.26
C VAL A 94 -13.45 4.23 0.41
N THR A 95 -12.81 3.07 0.35
CA THR A 95 -11.47 2.83 0.89
C THR A 95 -10.48 2.43 -0.21
N PHE A 96 -9.18 2.59 0.04
CA PHE A 96 -8.17 2.03 -0.87
C PHE A 96 -8.15 0.49 -0.84
N GLY A 97 -8.73 -0.11 0.20
CA GLY A 97 -8.82 -1.55 0.40
C GLY A 97 -7.54 -2.18 0.95
N ASP A 98 -6.38 -1.77 0.44
CA ASP A 98 -5.06 -2.23 0.88
C ASP A 98 -3.94 -1.26 0.50
N ASN A 99 -2.75 -1.45 1.09
CA ASN A 99 -1.60 -0.60 0.82
C ASN A 99 -0.96 -0.85 -0.56
N ASP A 100 -1.17 -1.99 -1.19
CA ASP A 100 -0.70 -2.25 -2.56
C ASP A 100 -1.43 -1.30 -3.53
N THR A 101 -2.76 -1.21 -3.40
CA THR A 101 -3.60 -0.28 -4.19
C THR A 101 -3.25 1.18 -3.90
N LEU A 102 -3.11 1.57 -2.62
CA LEU A 102 -2.70 2.91 -2.24
C LEU A 102 -1.34 3.28 -2.86
N SER A 103 -0.36 2.38 -2.81
CA SER A 103 0.98 2.63 -3.36
C SER A 103 0.95 2.82 -4.87
N ALA A 104 0.14 2.04 -5.61
CA ALA A 104 -0.02 2.18 -7.04
C ALA A 104 -0.70 3.51 -7.44
N ILE A 105 -1.70 3.94 -6.67
CA ILE A 105 -2.35 5.25 -6.86
C ILE A 105 -1.35 6.39 -6.63
N VAL A 106 -0.56 6.32 -5.56
CA VAL A 106 0.47 7.32 -5.27
C VAL A 106 1.53 7.34 -6.37
N ALA A 107 2.03 6.18 -6.79
CA ALA A 107 2.99 6.06 -7.89
C ALA A 107 2.47 6.72 -9.18
N SER A 108 1.20 6.47 -9.52
CA SER A 108 0.52 7.13 -10.64
C SER A 108 0.44 8.65 -10.47
N MET A 109 0.13 9.15 -9.27
CA MET A 109 -0.02 10.58 -8.99
C MET A 109 1.29 11.35 -9.13
N ILE A 110 2.41 10.76 -8.75
CA ILE A 110 3.74 11.38 -8.81
C ILE A 110 4.52 11.03 -10.08
N HIS A 111 3.90 10.29 -11.00
CA HIS A 111 4.54 9.77 -12.22
C HIS A 111 5.85 9.03 -11.94
N ALA A 112 5.80 8.08 -10.98
CA ALA A 112 6.96 7.28 -10.64
C ALA A 112 7.39 6.39 -11.83
N ASP A 113 8.68 6.22 -12.03
CA ASP A 113 9.21 5.30 -13.05
C ASP A 113 9.02 3.84 -12.63
N LEU A 114 9.09 3.55 -11.34
CA LEU A 114 9.04 2.20 -10.79
C LEU A 114 8.31 2.17 -9.43
N LEU A 115 7.37 1.23 -9.29
CA LEU A 115 6.77 0.83 -8.02
C LEU A 115 7.37 -0.50 -7.56
N ILE A 116 7.92 -0.54 -6.35
CA ILE A 116 8.43 -1.77 -5.75
C ILE A 116 7.50 -2.19 -4.60
N ILE A 117 6.89 -3.36 -4.71
CA ILE A 117 6.09 -3.97 -3.65
C ILE A 117 6.97 -4.95 -2.87
N LEU A 118 7.27 -4.61 -1.62
CA LEU A 118 7.97 -5.50 -0.69
C LEU A 118 6.95 -6.42 0.00
N THR A 119 7.19 -7.72 -0.06
CA THR A 119 6.24 -8.73 0.45
C THR A 119 6.98 -9.96 0.98
N ASP A 120 6.27 -10.89 1.56
CA ASP A 120 6.78 -12.18 2.06
C ASP A 120 6.82 -13.29 0.99
N ILE A 121 6.48 -12.96 -0.25
CA ILE A 121 6.58 -13.83 -1.42
C ILE A 121 7.44 -13.15 -2.49
N ASP A 122 8.33 -13.91 -3.14
CA ASP A 122 9.32 -13.40 -4.07
C ASP A 122 8.79 -13.11 -5.48
N GLY A 123 7.49 -13.27 -5.72
CA GLY A 123 6.87 -12.89 -6.99
C GLY A 123 5.58 -13.63 -7.30
N LEU A 124 5.15 -13.52 -8.56
CA LEU A 124 4.00 -14.25 -9.10
C LEU A 124 4.46 -15.66 -9.53
N TYR A 125 3.69 -16.67 -9.16
CA TYR A 125 3.90 -18.06 -9.58
C TYR A 125 2.78 -18.54 -10.50
N THR A 126 3.07 -19.58 -11.28
CA THR A 126 2.09 -20.24 -12.15
C THR A 126 0.94 -20.89 -11.37
N ASP A 127 1.19 -21.23 -10.10
CA ASP A 127 0.22 -21.75 -9.13
C ASP A 127 0.70 -21.43 -7.71
N ASP A 128 -0.06 -21.80 -6.67
CA ASP A 128 0.35 -21.59 -5.27
C ASP A 128 1.55 -22.50 -4.91
N PRO A 129 2.76 -21.93 -4.66
CA PRO A 129 3.95 -22.73 -4.35
C PRO A 129 3.89 -23.49 -3.03
N HIS A 130 2.95 -23.14 -2.14
CA HIS A 130 2.74 -23.87 -0.88
C HIS A 130 1.94 -25.16 -1.08
N THR A 131 1.13 -25.23 -2.12
CA THR A 131 0.24 -26.37 -2.40
C THR A 131 0.64 -27.16 -3.65
N HIS A 132 1.38 -26.54 -4.57
CA HIS A 132 1.81 -27.13 -5.83
C HIS A 132 3.34 -27.07 -5.96
N ALA A 133 3.99 -28.21 -5.81
CA ALA A 133 5.46 -28.32 -5.83
C ALA A 133 6.09 -28.03 -7.22
N ASP A 134 5.30 -28.02 -8.28
CA ASP A 134 5.67 -27.71 -9.66
C ASP A 134 5.39 -26.26 -10.05
N ALA A 135 4.88 -25.45 -9.13
CA ALA A 135 4.70 -24.02 -9.34
C ALA A 135 6.03 -23.33 -9.69
N LYS A 136 6.02 -22.53 -10.77
CA LYS A 136 7.22 -21.84 -11.27
C LYS A 136 7.05 -20.33 -11.11
N LEU A 137 8.12 -19.68 -10.66
CA LEU A 137 8.19 -18.22 -10.59
C LEU A 137 8.12 -17.61 -12.00
N ILE A 138 7.26 -16.61 -12.15
CA ILE A 138 7.14 -15.80 -13.37
C ILE A 138 8.00 -14.56 -13.18
N HIS A 139 9.13 -14.48 -13.88
CA HIS A 139 10.08 -13.39 -13.72
C HIS A 139 9.63 -12.09 -14.38
N VAL A 140 8.89 -12.17 -15.49
CA VAL A 140 8.44 -11.01 -16.25
C VAL A 140 7.01 -11.24 -16.72
N VAL A 141 6.16 -10.26 -16.53
CA VAL A 141 4.79 -10.18 -17.04
C VAL A 141 4.73 -8.97 -17.96
N GLU A 142 4.66 -9.20 -19.27
CA GLU A 142 4.58 -8.12 -20.27
C GLU A 142 3.14 -7.56 -20.38
N GLU A 143 2.12 -8.41 -20.16
CA GLU A 143 0.73 -8.02 -20.23
C GLU A 143 -0.09 -8.75 -19.14
N ILE A 144 -0.97 -8.01 -18.46
CA ILE A 144 -1.85 -8.55 -17.42
C ILE A 144 -3.16 -9.04 -18.08
N ASP A 145 -3.10 -10.20 -18.66
CA ASP A 145 -4.23 -10.89 -19.27
C ASP A 145 -5.11 -11.64 -18.25
N ASP A 146 -6.13 -12.35 -18.73
CA ASP A 146 -7.03 -13.12 -17.86
C ASP A 146 -6.36 -14.37 -17.27
N ASN A 147 -5.29 -14.87 -17.90
CA ASN A 147 -4.51 -15.98 -17.37
C ASN A 147 -3.70 -15.53 -16.13
N ILE A 148 -2.99 -14.40 -16.22
CA ILE A 148 -2.30 -13.79 -15.08
C ILE A 148 -3.26 -13.51 -13.92
N LYS A 149 -4.44 -12.98 -14.20
CA LYS A 149 -5.48 -12.74 -13.17
C LYS A 149 -5.97 -14.03 -12.53
N SER A 150 -6.05 -15.14 -13.29
CA SER A 150 -6.49 -16.43 -12.75
C SER A 150 -5.45 -17.06 -11.83
N MET A 151 -4.17 -16.96 -12.17
CA MET A 151 -3.04 -17.41 -11.33
C MET A 151 -3.01 -16.68 -9.98
N ALA A 152 -3.29 -15.37 -9.98
CA ALA A 152 -3.34 -14.56 -8.77
C ALA A 152 -4.47 -14.94 -7.79
N LYS A 153 -5.55 -15.55 -8.28
CA LYS A 153 -6.68 -15.98 -7.43
C LYS A 153 -6.40 -17.29 -6.66
N GLY A 154 -5.45 -18.11 -7.12
CA GLY A 154 -5.05 -19.36 -6.47
C GLY A 154 -4.19 -19.15 -5.22
N ALA A 155 -3.43 -18.07 -5.16
CA ALA A 155 -2.48 -17.78 -4.08
C ALA A 155 -3.14 -16.96 -2.95
N MET A 156 -3.88 -17.62 -2.07
CA MET A 156 -4.40 -17.00 -0.83
C MET A 156 -3.31 -16.98 0.25
N SER A 157 -2.83 -15.80 0.63
CA SER A 157 -1.95 -15.67 1.79
C SER A 157 -2.74 -15.85 3.09
N SER A 158 -2.23 -16.67 4.02
CA SER A 158 -2.84 -16.92 5.34
C SER A 158 -2.63 -15.79 6.36
N TYR A 159 -1.90 -14.72 6.03
CA TYR A 159 -1.42 -13.70 6.99
C TYR A 159 -1.72 -12.25 6.65
N GLY A 160 -2.58 -11.92 5.68
CA GLY A 160 -2.88 -10.53 5.36
C GLY A 160 -4.17 -10.33 4.58
N THR A 161 -4.68 -9.11 4.59
CA THR A 161 -5.80 -8.66 3.74
C THR A 161 -5.39 -8.50 2.27
N GLY A 162 -4.07 -8.47 1.97
CA GLY A 162 -3.50 -8.32 0.63
C GLY A 162 -2.91 -9.65 0.11
N GLY A 163 -3.60 -10.33 -0.81
CA GLY A 163 -3.10 -11.50 -1.54
C GLY A 163 -2.42 -11.10 -2.86
N MET A 164 -2.01 -12.10 -3.67
CA MET A 164 -1.47 -11.85 -5.01
C MET A 164 -2.47 -11.08 -5.90
N SER A 165 -3.77 -11.27 -5.70
CA SER A 165 -4.82 -10.54 -6.40
C SER A 165 -4.76 -9.02 -6.20
N THR A 166 -4.43 -8.54 -4.99
CA THR A 166 -4.27 -7.09 -4.72
C THR A 166 -3.03 -6.54 -5.40
N LYS A 167 -1.94 -7.32 -5.46
CA LYS A 167 -0.72 -6.96 -6.18
C LYS A 167 -0.93 -6.86 -7.68
N ILE A 168 -1.71 -7.77 -8.27
CA ILE A 168 -2.09 -7.69 -9.69
C ILE A 168 -3.02 -6.49 -9.95
N ALA A 169 -3.93 -6.17 -9.03
CA ALA A 169 -4.74 -4.96 -9.13
C ALA A 169 -3.87 -3.68 -9.09
N ALA A 170 -2.92 -3.62 -8.15
CA ALA A 170 -1.94 -2.55 -8.06
C ALA A 170 -1.08 -2.43 -9.34
N ALA A 171 -0.61 -3.57 -9.87
CA ALA A 171 0.15 -3.60 -11.11
C ALA A 171 -0.62 -2.99 -12.29
N ARG A 172 -1.92 -3.27 -12.41
CA ARG A 172 -2.77 -2.67 -13.45
C ARG A 172 -2.88 -1.15 -13.32
N ILE A 173 -2.99 -0.64 -12.09
CA ILE A 173 -3.04 0.81 -11.84
C ILE A 173 -1.71 1.45 -12.25
N ALA A 174 -0.59 0.88 -11.79
CA ALA A 174 0.75 1.38 -12.07
C ALA A 174 1.06 1.37 -13.58
N THR A 175 0.90 0.23 -14.25
CA THR A 175 1.23 0.08 -15.67
C THR A 175 0.32 0.91 -16.58
N ASN A 176 -0.95 1.10 -16.23
CA ASN A 176 -1.85 2.01 -16.95
C ASN A 176 -1.41 3.48 -16.85
N SER A 177 -0.52 3.80 -15.91
CA SER A 177 0.05 5.14 -15.73
C SER A 177 1.52 5.22 -16.18
N ASN A 178 2.00 4.26 -16.97
CA ASN A 178 3.37 4.10 -17.43
C ASN A 178 4.40 3.98 -16.28
N THR A 179 4.01 3.37 -15.18
CA THR A 179 4.88 3.02 -14.05
C THR A 179 5.17 1.53 -14.10
N ASP A 180 6.42 1.13 -14.20
CA ASP A 180 6.81 -0.28 -14.06
C ASP A 180 6.56 -0.75 -12.62
N MET A 181 6.32 -2.05 -12.43
CA MET A 181 6.14 -2.61 -11.08
C MET A 181 6.98 -3.87 -10.87
N ALA A 182 7.62 -3.96 -9.71
CA ALA A 182 8.34 -5.14 -9.24
C ALA A 182 7.76 -5.65 -7.91
N ILE A 183 7.67 -6.98 -7.78
CA ILE A 183 7.34 -7.67 -6.53
C ILE A 183 8.62 -8.32 -6.03
N VAL A 184 9.04 -8.06 -4.79
CA VAL A 184 10.28 -8.57 -4.20
C VAL A 184 10.09 -8.94 -2.73
N SER A 185 10.85 -9.91 -2.23
CA SER A 185 10.88 -10.34 -0.83
C SER A 185 12.18 -9.96 -0.14
#